data_21773bd32b281169cf3f8c8f914e7943
#
_entry.id   21773bd32b281169cf3f8c8f914e7943
#
_cell.length_a   1.000
_cell.length_b   1.000
_cell.length_c   1.000
_cell.angle_alpha   90.00
_cell.angle_beta   90.00
_cell.angle_gamma   90.00
#
_symmetry.space_group_name_H-M   'P 1'
#
loop_
_entity.id
_entity.type
_entity.pdbx_description
1 polymer ?
#
loop_
_entity_poly.entity_id
_entity_poly.type
_entity_poly.pdbx_seq_one_letter_code
_entity_poly.pdbx_strand_id
1 'polypeptide(L)'
;PDLMHAMVEGGADVIELGVPFSDPSADGPVIQKAGDRALSYGIGLAQVLAMVATFRQTNTTTPVVLMGYANPVERYDQKHTAGGVKSCFVRDAAAAGVDGVLIVDYPPEECEDFAAELRAHGMDLIFLLAPTSTEQRMQQVARVASGYVYYVSLKGVTGSGALDTAA
;
A
#
# COMPACT_ATOMS: atom_id res chain seq x y z
N PRO A 1 3.20 14.91 -6.49
CA PRO A 1 3.05 15.67 -5.22
C PRO A 1 1.91 16.67 -5.28
N ASP A 2 1.75 17.46 -6.37
CA ASP A 2 0.75 18.54 -6.45
C ASP A 2 -0.69 18.05 -6.24
N LEU A 3 -1.04 16.88 -6.82
CA LEU A 3 -2.35 16.28 -6.60
C LEU A 3 -2.54 15.85 -5.14
N MET A 4 -1.50 15.36 -4.47
CA MET A 4 -1.56 15.00 -3.04
C MET A 4 -1.85 16.25 -2.19
N HIS A 5 -1.20 17.37 -2.47
CA HIS A 5 -1.48 18.64 -1.80
C HIS A 5 -2.92 19.12 -2.05
N ALA A 6 -3.37 19.07 -3.30
CA ALA A 6 -4.74 19.46 -3.65
C ALA A 6 -5.81 18.58 -2.97
N MET A 7 -5.54 17.27 -2.78
CA MET A 7 -6.43 16.38 -2.04
C MET A 7 -6.50 16.76 -0.55
N VAL A 8 -5.36 17.09 0.07
CA VAL A 8 -5.32 17.56 1.46
C VAL A 8 -6.06 18.89 1.61
N GLU A 9 -5.84 19.85 0.71
CA GLU A 9 -6.59 21.12 0.68
C GLU A 9 -8.09 20.90 0.50
N GLY A 10 -8.47 19.84 -0.24
CA GLY A 10 -9.86 19.40 -0.41
C GLY A 10 -10.45 18.65 0.78
N GLY A 11 -9.67 18.41 1.83
CA GLY A 11 -10.11 17.78 3.09
C GLY A 11 -9.79 16.29 3.22
N ALA A 12 -8.84 15.75 2.46
CA ALA A 12 -8.39 14.37 2.66
C ALA A 12 -7.57 14.24 3.95
N ASP A 13 -7.99 13.35 4.84
CA ASP A 13 -7.32 13.06 6.12
C ASP A 13 -6.18 12.06 5.97
N VAL A 14 -6.25 11.18 4.97
CA VAL A 14 -5.24 10.15 4.65
C VAL A 14 -5.07 10.09 3.13
N ILE A 15 -3.84 9.98 2.67
CA ILE A 15 -3.52 9.73 1.27
C ILE A 15 -3.15 8.27 1.08
N GLU A 16 -3.89 7.56 0.25
CA GLU A 16 -3.51 6.23 -0.21
C GLU A 16 -2.89 6.34 -1.61
N LEU A 17 -1.64 5.95 -1.72
CA LEU A 17 -0.85 6.10 -2.94
C LEU A 17 -0.57 4.74 -3.58
N GLY A 18 -1.14 4.49 -4.76
CA GLY A 18 -0.97 3.25 -5.50
C GLY A 18 0.43 3.09 -6.06
N VAL A 19 1.03 1.92 -5.86
CA VAL A 19 2.29 1.50 -6.48
C VAL A 19 1.98 0.76 -7.77
N PRO A 20 2.39 1.26 -8.96
CA PRO A 20 2.06 0.61 -10.23
C PRO A 20 2.70 -0.78 -10.33
N PHE A 21 1.92 -1.73 -10.86
CA PHE A 21 2.35 -3.11 -11.11
C PHE A 21 1.72 -3.63 -12.40
N SER A 22 2.46 -4.46 -13.15
CA SER A 22 2.02 -4.98 -14.46
C SER A 22 0.93 -6.03 -14.38
N ASP A 23 0.82 -6.73 -13.23
CA ASP A 23 -0.07 -7.89 -13.07
C ASP A 23 -0.99 -7.76 -11.83
N PRO A 24 -1.79 -6.69 -11.73
CA PRO A 24 -2.59 -6.40 -10.55
C PRO A 24 -3.84 -7.28 -10.49
N SER A 25 -3.79 -8.34 -9.67
CA SER A 25 -4.85 -9.36 -9.60
C SER A 25 -6.16 -8.87 -8.95
N ALA A 26 -6.10 -7.83 -8.13
CA ALA A 26 -7.26 -7.31 -7.38
C ALA A 26 -7.83 -6.00 -7.96
N ASP A 27 -7.15 -5.38 -8.92
CA ASP A 27 -7.56 -4.09 -9.47
C ASP A 27 -8.58 -4.23 -10.59
N GLY A 28 -9.54 -3.32 -10.62
CA GLY A 28 -10.47 -3.20 -11.74
C GLY A 28 -9.86 -2.50 -12.95
N PRO A 29 -10.56 -2.54 -14.11
CA PRO A 29 -10.00 -2.06 -15.39
C PRO A 29 -9.55 -0.60 -15.39
N VAL A 30 -10.17 0.25 -14.57
CA VAL A 30 -9.81 1.67 -14.47
C VAL A 30 -8.46 1.84 -13.80
N ILE A 31 -8.25 1.15 -12.68
CA ILE A 31 -6.99 1.18 -11.94
C ILE A 31 -5.87 0.51 -12.74
N GLN A 32 -6.16 -0.63 -13.38
CA GLN A 32 -5.19 -1.29 -14.28
C GLN A 32 -4.69 -0.33 -15.36
N LYS A 33 -5.60 0.34 -16.09
CA LYS A 33 -5.22 1.32 -17.12
C LYS A 33 -4.43 2.51 -16.57
N ALA A 34 -4.72 2.94 -15.34
CA ALA A 34 -3.96 3.99 -14.68
C ALA A 34 -2.54 3.51 -14.34
N GLY A 35 -2.41 2.27 -13.83
CA GLY A 35 -1.14 1.60 -13.58
C GLY A 35 -0.31 1.43 -14.84
N ASP A 36 -0.89 0.90 -15.92
CA ASP A 36 -0.23 0.74 -17.23
C ASP A 36 0.33 2.06 -17.75
N ARG A 37 -0.47 3.12 -17.63
CA ARG A 37 -0.02 4.46 -18.04
C ARG A 37 1.15 4.94 -17.19
N ALA A 38 1.13 4.74 -15.88
CA ALA A 38 2.24 5.10 -15.00
C ALA A 38 3.50 4.31 -15.34
N LEU A 39 3.39 2.99 -15.56
CA LEU A 39 4.49 2.13 -15.98
C LEU A 39 5.08 2.55 -17.33
N SER A 40 4.26 2.99 -18.29
CA SER A 40 4.74 3.48 -19.60
C SER A 40 5.61 4.73 -19.49
N TYR A 41 5.47 5.50 -18.42
CA TYR A 41 6.36 6.62 -18.07
C TYR A 41 7.51 6.24 -17.14
N GLY A 42 7.75 4.95 -16.92
CA GLY A 42 8.81 4.46 -16.06
C GLY A 42 8.57 4.70 -14.57
N ILE A 43 7.32 4.93 -14.16
CA ILE A 43 6.97 5.10 -12.75
C ILE A 43 6.86 3.72 -12.10
N GLY A 44 7.65 3.50 -11.06
CA GLY A 44 7.61 2.32 -10.21
C GLY A 44 7.80 2.71 -8.75
N LEU A 45 8.07 1.74 -7.88
CA LEU A 45 8.17 1.97 -6.43
C LEU A 45 9.19 3.06 -6.05
N ALA A 46 10.36 3.09 -6.68
CA ALA A 46 11.37 4.11 -6.39
C ALA A 46 10.87 5.54 -6.67
N GLN A 47 10.14 5.74 -7.78
CA GLN A 47 9.55 7.03 -8.12
C GLN A 47 8.39 7.39 -7.19
N VAL A 48 7.61 6.41 -6.75
CA VAL A 48 6.54 6.62 -5.75
C VAL A 48 7.16 7.07 -4.42
N LEU A 49 8.22 6.44 -3.94
CA LEU A 49 8.93 6.90 -2.73
C LEU A 49 9.48 8.32 -2.88
N ALA A 50 10.04 8.66 -4.04
CA ALA A 50 10.51 10.02 -4.33
C ALA A 50 9.36 11.04 -4.33
N MET A 51 8.15 10.68 -4.81
CA MET A 51 6.96 11.53 -4.72
C MET A 51 6.54 11.78 -3.27
N VAL A 52 6.57 10.75 -2.41
CA VAL A 52 6.29 10.89 -0.98
C VAL A 52 7.31 11.82 -0.32
N ALA A 53 8.60 11.60 -0.56
CA ALA A 53 9.66 12.45 -0.02
C ALA A 53 9.51 13.92 -0.45
N THR A 54 9.08 14.17 -1.68
CA THR A 54 8.79 15.53 -2.16
C THR A 54 7.57 16.13 -1.45
N PHE A 55 6.49 15.36 -1.30
CA PHE A 55 5.29 15.79 -0.57
C PHE A 55 5.62 16.16 0.88
N ARG A 56 6.48 15.38 1.53
CA ARG A 56 6.92 15.60 2.92
C ARG A 56 7.71 16.87 3.15
N GLN A 57 8.25 17.49 2.12
CA GLN A 57 8.97 18.78 2.28
C GLN A 57 8.06 19.90 2.80
N THR A 58 6.77 19.81 2.54
CA THR A 58 5.79 20.85 2.90
C THR A 58 4.58 20.33 3.67
N ASN A 59 4.38 18.99 3.74
CA ASN A 59 3.32 18.37 4.53
C ASN A 59 3.90 17.24 5.39
N THR A 60 3.94 17.44 6.71
CA THR A 60 4.48 16.48 7.68
C THR A 60 3.40 15.81 8.52
N THR A 61 2.13 16.11 8.32
CA THR A 61 1.03 15.70 9.20
C THR A 61 0.04 14.73 8.57
N THR A 62 -0.24 14.85 7.27
CA THR A 62 -1.20 13.97 6.60
C THR A 62 -0.61 12.58 6.38
N PRO A 63 -1.17 11.51 6.93
CA PRO A 63 -0.67 10.16 6.71
C PRO A 63 -0.66 9.76 5.24
N VAL A 64 0.41 9.07 4.83
CA VAL A 64 0.57 8.50 3.49
C VAL A 64 0.73 6.99 3.61
N VAL A 65 -0.20 6.25 3.02
CA VAL A 65 -0.19 4.78 2.95
C VAL A 65 0.14 4.37 1.52
N LEU A 66 1.10 3.47 1.36
CA LEU A 66 1.36 2.84 0.06
C LEU A 66 0.45 1.63 -0.11
N MET A 67 -0.26 1.56 -1.23
CA MET A 67 -1.04 0.39 -1.62
C MET A 67 -0.41 -0.27 -2.84
N GLY A 68 -0.10 -1.55 -2.75
CA GLY A 68 0.54 -2.27 -3.83
C GLY A 68 0.53 -3.79 -3.66
N TYR A 69 1.46 -4.44 -4.34
CA TYR A 69 1.60 -5.88 -4.40
C TYR A 69 2.99 -6.30 -3.93
N ALA A 70 3.13 -7.57 -3.53
CA ALA A 70 4.37 -8.13 -3.01
C ALA A 70 5.53 -8.03 -4.01
N ASN A 71 5.29 -8.36 -5.27
CA ASN A 71 6.33 -8.42 -6.29
C ASN A 71 7.11 -7.10 -6.47
N PRO A 72 6.50 -5.90 -6.59
CA PRO A 72 7.22 -4.64 -6.59
C PRO A 72 8.12 -4.42 -5.37
N VAL A 73 7.68 -4.81 -4.18
CA VAL A 73 8.44 -4.68 -2.93
C VAL A 73 9.64 -5.62 -2.93
N GLU A 74 9.42 -6.89 -3.22
CA GLU A 74 10.46 -7.91 -3.28
C GLU A 74 11.51 -7.60 -4.35
N ARG A 75 11.07 -7.12 -5.51
CA ARG A 75 11.96 -6.72 -6.59
C ARG A 75 12.77 -5.46 -6.24
N TYR A 76 12.20 -4.56 -5.45
CA TYR A 76 12.92 -3.41 -4.92
C TYR A 76 14.04 -3.87 -4.00
N ASP A 77 13.75 -4.73 -3.06
CA ASP A 77 14.73 -5.30 -2.13
C ASP A 77 15.85 -6.03 -2.87
N GLN A 78 15.52 -6.92 -3.81
CA GLN A 78 16.51 -7.63 -4.63
C GLN A 78 17.49 -6.70 -5.37
N LYS A 79 17.00 -5.57 -5.88
CA LYS A 79 17.82 -4.61 -6.61
C LYS A 79 18.74 -3.77 -5.71
N HIS A 80 18.33 -3.55 -4.46
CA HIS A 80 19.02 -2.64 -3.54
C HIS A 80 19.81 -3.36 -2.44
N THR A 81 19.76 -4.69 -2.38
CA THR A 81 20.47 -5.54 -1.38
C THR A 81 22.00 -5.59 -1.58
N ALA A 82 22.62 -4.58 -2.14
CA ALA A 82 24.07 -4.47 -2.13
C ALA A 82 24.57 -4.23 -0.69
N GLY A 83 25.08 -5.28 -0.05
CA GLY A 83 25.65 -5.20 1.30
C GLY A 83 24.92 -5.97 2.40
N GLY A 84 23.95 -6.86 2.07
CA GLY A 84 23.34 -7.77 3.07
C GLY A 84 22.27 -7.15 3.95
N VAL A 85 21.75 -5.97 3.62
CA VAL A 85 20.61 -5.36 4.30
C VAL A 85 19.34 -6.07 3.81
N LYS A 86 18.65 -6.75 4.69
CA LYS A 86 17.29 -7.24 4.46
C LYS A 86 16.36 -6.02 4.48
N SER A 87 15.33 -5.98 3.63
CA SER A 87 14.30 -4.95 3.61
C SER A 87 14.80 -3.51 3.34
N CYS A 88 15.47 -3.31 2.22
CA CYS A 88 15.79 -1.97 1.74
C CYS A 88 14.52 -1.12 1.55
N PHE A 89 13.41 -1.76 1.16
CA PHE A 89 12.12 -1.11 1.01
C PHE A 89 11.64 -0.44 2.31
N VAL A 90 11.64 -1.17 3.44
CA VAL A 90 11.15 -0.65 4.73
C VAL A 90 11.97 0.57 5.16
N ARG A 91 13.29 0.48 5.07
CA ARG A 91 14.21 1.61 5.37
C ARG A 91 13.92 2.81 4.49
N ASP A 92 13.82 2.61 3.18
CA ASP A 92 13.69 3.69 2.21
C ASP A 92 12.27 4.30 2.23
N ALA A 93 11.23 3.50 2.52
CA ALA A 93 9.88 3.97 2.74
C ALA A 93 9.79 4.86 4.01
N ALA A 94 10.39 4.42 5.11
CA ALA A 94 10.48 5.23 6.33
C ALA A 94 11.23 6.54 6.09
N ALA A 95 12.37 6.48 5.40
CA ALA A 95 13.15 7.68 5.05
C ALA A 95 12.38 8.64 4.13
N ALA A 96 11.52 8.12 3.26
CA ALA A 96 10.64 8.94 2.42
C ALA A 96 9.47 9.56 3.20
N GLY A 97 9.16 9.07 4.39
CA GLY A 97 8.05 9.54 5.22
C GLY A 97 6.72 8.84 4.95
N VAL A 98 6.76 7.57 4.57
CA VAL A 98 5.58 6.69 4.50
C VAL A 98 5.14 6.35 5.92
N ASP A 99 3.83 6.36 6.18
CA ASP A 99 3.25 6.03 7.50
C ASP A 99 2.68 4.62 7.56
N GLY A 100 2.33 4.04 6.43
CA GLY A 100 1.78 2.69 6.39
C GLY A 100 1.87 2.04 5.02
N VAL A 101 1.71 0.74 5.01
CA VAL A 101 1.79 -0.09 3.79
C VAL A 101 0.64 -1.09 3.78
N LEU A 102 -0.02 -1.21 2.64
CA LEU A 102 -1.03 -2.19 2.33
C LEU A 102 -0.55 -3.04 1.14
N ILE A 103 -0.18 -4.29 1.40
CA ILE A 103 0.22 -5.23 0.36
C ILE A 103 -0.92 -6.22 0.14
N VAL A 104 -1.57 -6.11 -1.02
CA VAL A 104 -2.84 -6.78 -1.33
C VAL A 104 -2.76 -8.30 -1.28
N ASP A 105 -1.64 -8.86 -1.71
CA ASP A 105 -1.40 -10.29 -1.91
C ASP A 105 -0.48 -10.94 -0.86
N TYR A 106 -0.10 -10.23 0.21
CA TYR A 106 0.61 -10.86 1.32
C TYR A 106 -0.36 -11.63 2.23
N PRO A 107 -0.09 -12.92 2.50
CA PRO A 107 -0.87 -13.68 3.46
C PRO A 107 -0.49 -13.26 4.89
N PRO A 108 -1.47 -13.02 5.80
CA PRO A 108 -1.18 -12.54 7.15
C PRO A 108 -0.30 -13.49 7.97
N GLU A 109 -0.37 -14.80 7.70
CA GLU A 109 0.44 -15.84 8.36
C GLU A 109 1.94 -15.76 8.04
N GLU A 110 2.32 -15.06 6.98
CA GLU A 110 3.72 -14.89 6.54
C GLU A 110 4.26 -13.48 6.84
N CYS A 111 3.46 -12.60 7.44
CA CYS A 111 3.78 -11.19 7.60
C CYS A 111 4.34 -10.79 8.97
N GLU A 112 4.55 -11.72 9.91
CA GLU A 112 4.97 -11.36 11.28
C GLU A 112 6.30 -10.59 11.30
N ASP A 113 7.32 -11.07 10.59
CA ASP A 113 8.62 -10.40 10.51
C ASP A 113 8.53 -9.06 9.80
N PHE A 114 7.79 -9.00 8.69
CA PHE A 114 7.58 -7.76 7.93
C PHE A 114 6.83 -6.71 8.75
N ALA A 115 5.77 -7.12 9.47
CA ALA A 115 5.02 -6.25 10.38
C ALA A 115 5.90 -5.73 11.54
N ALA A 116 6.76 -6.59 12.09
CA ALA A 116 7.68 -6.19 13.15
C ALA A 116 8.69 -5.16 12.65
N GLU A 117 9.20 -5.33 11.44
CA GLU A 117 10.15 -4.42 10.83
C GLU A 117 9.52 -3.07 10.47
N LEU A 118 8.32 -3.06 9.91
CA LEU A 118 7.56 -1.83 9.66
C LEU A 118 7.36 -1.05 10.96
N ARG A 119 6.88 -1.72 12.02
CA ARG A 119 6.70 -1.09 13.35
C ARG A 119 7.98 -0.53 13.94
N ALA A 120 9.11 -1.23 13.76
CA ALA A 120 10.42 -0.74 14.22
C ALA A 120 10.84 0.57 13.52
N HIS A 121 10.28 0.84 12.34
CA HIS A 121 10.51 2.07 11.57
C HIS A 121 9.34 3.06 11.67
N GLY A 122 8.37 2.85 12.57
CA GLY A 122 7.24 3.74 12.79
C GLY A 122 6.15 3.68 11.72
N MET A 123 6.09 2.59 10.95
CA MET A 123 5.08 2.37 9.91
C MET A 123 4.08 1.30 10.31
N ASP A 124 2.86 1.42 9.81
CA ASP A 124 1.78 0.46 10.01
C ASP A 124 1.65 -0.52 8.83
N LEU A 125 1.23 -1.76 9.15
CA LEU A 125 0.84 -2.75 8.15
C LEU A 125 -0.68 -2.89 8.12
N ILE A 126 -1.28 -2.41 7.03
CA ILE A 126 -2.73 -2.41 6.81
C ILE A 126 -3.12 -3.68 6.05
N PHE A 127 -4.21 -4.31 6.47
CA PHE A 127 -4.77 -5.49 5.83
C PHE A 127 -6.18 -5.27 5.29
N LEU A 128 -6.52 -6.06 4.27
CA LEU A 128 -7.85 -6.13 3.69
C LEU A 128 -8.67 -7.24 4.34
N LEU A 129 -9.89 -6.92 4.74
CA LEU A 129 -10.94 -7.88 5.07
C LEU A 129 -12.12 -7.70 4.12
N ALA A 130 -12.84 -8.77 3.84
CA ALA A 130 -14.01 -8.80 2.97
C ALA A 130 -15.16 -9.57 3.64
N PRO A 131 -16.40 -9.49 3.15
CA PRO A 131 -17.52 -10.30 3.68
C PRO A 131 -17.27 -11.80 3.63
N THR A 132 -16.36 -12.24 2.76
CA THR A 132 -15.93 -13.64 2.63
C THR A 132 -14.77 -14.03 3.56
N SER A 133 -14.24 -13.09 4.33
CA SER A 133 -13.14 -13.37 5.26
C SER A 133 -13.63 -14.26 6.40
N THR A 134 -12.92 -15.37 6.62
CA THR A 134 -13.23 -16.30 7.70
C THR A 134 -12.82 -15.70 9.06
N GLU A 135 -13.42 -16.21 10.14
CA GLU A 135 -13.02 -15.82 11.51
C GLU A 135 -11.54 -16.07 11.77
N GLN A 136 -11.01 -17.18 11.28
CA GLN A 136 -9.59 -17.51 11.38
C GLN A 136 -8.72 -16.42 10.72
N ARG A 137 -9.08 -15.98 9.52
CA ARG A 137 -8.38 -14.88 8.83
C ARG A 137 -8.49 -13.57 9.61
N MET A 138 -9.68 -13.25 10.15
CA MET A 138 -9.84 -12.04 10.97
C MET A 138 -8.93 -12.06 12.20
N GLN A 139 -8.81 -13.21 12.88
CA GLN A 139 -7.90 -13.39 14.01
C GLN A 139 -6.43 -13.29 13.61
N GLN A 140 -6.04 -13.82 12.46
CA GLN A 140 -4.67 -13.68 11.93
C GLN A 140 -4.35 -12.21 11.63
N VAL A 141 -5.24 -11.52 10.92
CA VAL A 141 -5.10 -10.09 10.63
C VAL A 141 -4.99 -9.27 11.93
N ALA A 142 -5.84 -9.54 12.92
CA ALA A 142 -5.82 -8.83 14.20
C ALA A 142 -4.49 -8.95 14.98
N ARG A 143 -3.69 -9.98 14.70
CA ARG A 143 -2.37 -10.17 15.34
C ARG A 143 -1.27 -9.33 14.70
N VAL A 144 -1.33 -9.15 13.39
CA VAL A 144 -0.23 -8.55 12.60
C VAL A 144 -0.55 -7.15 12.08
N ALA A 145 -1.82 -6.82 11.86
CA ALA A 145 -2.25 -5.50 11.40
C ALA A 145 -1.99 -4.41 12.44
N SER A 146 -1.75 -3.21 11.96
CA SER A 146 -1.71 -2.00 12.76
C SER A 146 -2.27 -0.82 11.95
N GLY A 147 -2.43 0.36 12.58
CA GLY A 147 -3.08 1.50 11.95
C GLY A 147 -4.58 1.30 11.79
N TYR A 148 -5.00 0.74 10.67
CA TYR A 148 -6.42 0.42 10.40
C TYR A 148 -6.57 -0.87 9.59
N VAL A 149 -7.81 -1.35 9.46
CA VAL A 149 -8.18 -2.46 8.58
C VAL A 149 -9.08 -1.92 7.46
N TYR A 150 -8.73 -2.25 6.23
CA TYR A 150 -9.52 -1.88 5.06
C TYR A 150 -10.61 -2.94 4.83
N TYR A 151 -11.88 -2.58 5.01
CA TYR A 151 -12.99 -3.49 4.72
C TYR A 151 -13.50 -3.30 3.30
N VAL A 152 -13.34 -4.32 2.46
CA VAL A 152 -13.83 -4.34 1.08
C VAL A 152 -15.29 -4.78 1.07
N SER A 153 -16.22 -3.83 0.90
CA SER A 153 -17.68 -4.10 0.94
C SER A 153 -18.23 -4.75 -0.33
N LEU A 154 -17.46 -4.80 -1.42
CA LEU A 154 -17.88 -5.34 -2.70
C LEU A 154 -17.34 -6.75 -2.96
N LYS A 155 -18.20 -7.63 -3.48
CA LYS A 155 -17.78 -8.89 -4.10
C LYS A 155 -17.37 -8.60 -5.54
N GLY A 156 -16.06 -8.52 -5.82
CA GLY A 156 -15.53 -8.25 -7.15
C GLY A 156 -14.33 -7.32 -7.13
N VAL A 157 -13.92 -6.86 -8.32
CA VAL A 157 -12.82 -5.91 -8.47
C VAL A 157 -13.30 -4.47 -8.30
N THR A 158 -12.40 -3.57 -7.92
CA THR A 158 -12.68 -2.14 -7.75
C THR A 158 -13.35 -1.55 -8.99
N GLY A 159 -14.50 -0.88 -8.81
CA GLY A 159 -15.28 -0.27 -9.90
C GLY A 159 -16.28 -1.20 -10.59
N SER A 160 -16.48 -2.42 -10.11
CA SER A 160 -17.62 -3.25 -10.52
C SER A 160 -18.91 -2.66 -9.93
N GLY A 161 -19.88 -2.30 -10.76
CA GLY A 161 -21.09 -1.55 -10.38
C GLY A 161 -22.16 -2.33 -9.60
N ALA A 162 -21.82 -3.40 -8.92
CA ALA A 162 -22.75 -4.25 -8.16
C ALA A 162 -22.53 -4.11 -6.65
N LEU A 163 -23.07 -3.04 -6.06
CA LEU A 163 -23.17 -2.91 -4.61
C LEU A 163 -24.43 -3.65 -4.15
N ASP A 164 -24.29 -4.75 -3.43
CA ASP A 164 -25.39 -5.39 -2.70
C ASP A 164 -25.54 -4.70 -1.34
N THR A 165 -26.53 -3.83 -1.23
CA THR A 165 -26.81 -3.08 0.00
C THR A 165 -27.70 -3.86 0.99
N ALA A 166 -28.06 -5.10 0.67
CA ALA A 166 -28.93 -5.96 1.48
C ALA A 166 -28.17 -7.07 2.23
N ALA A 167 -26.86 -7.12 2.14
CA ALA A 167 -26.02 -8.11 2.82
C ALA A 167 -25.51 -7.60 4.16
#